data_46f8e9941c490603c8e0d1f9f7cd7cfb
#
_entry.id   46f8e9941c490603c8e0d1f9f7cd7cfb
#
_cell.length_a   1.000
_cell.length_b   1.000
_cell.length_c   1.000
_cell.angle_alpha   90.00
_cell.angle_beta   90.00
_cell.angle_gamma   90.00
#
_symmetry.space_group_name_H-M   'P 1'
#
loop_
_entity.id
_entity.type
_entity.pdbx_description
1 polymer ?
#
loop_
_entity_poly.entity_id
_entity_poly.type
_entity_poly.pdbx_seq_one_letter_code
_entity_poly.pdbx_strand_id
1 'polypeptide(L)'
;MYSYGDSQVIFDLNMNCRKVGITAILGRNGAGKSTLLKTISGEVSYSEGQIIYDGIETKFESQDIRCLRGIGYVPQENAVFGSLTVHENLLLGGISLKEKCDIDVVLDYFPKLSQRLNQQAGTLSGGERKMLAISRSLLGKPKLLLLDEPTEGVWVGVIEEISQILQKLSKELAIILVEQHVKLALDVSNYAYVMDRGRVAMHGDSIKMKDDPKLLKLLAP
;
A
#
# COMPACT_ATOMS: atom_id res chain seq x y z
N MET A 1 -2.79 7.06 18.87
CA MET A 1 -3.41 8.39 18.63
C MET A 1 -2.46 9.18 17.73
N TYR A 2 -2.89 9.70 16.60
CA TYR A 2 -2.06 10.49 15.68
C TYR A 2 -2.70 11.84 15.39
N SER A 3 -1.86 12.91 15.35
CA SER A 3 -2.29 14.27 15.03
C SER A 3 -1.40 14.90 13.96
N TYR A 4 -1.98 15.64 13.02
CA TYR A 4 -1.31 16.60 12.15
C TYR A 4 -1.24 17.94 12.91
N GLY A 5 -0.05 18.31 13.43
CA GLY A 5 0.05 19.40 14.40
C GLY A 5 -0.81 19.10 15.63
N ASP A 6 -1.74 20.02 15.99
CA ASP A 6 -2.65 19.87 17.13
C ASP A 6 -3.91 19.04 16.82
N SER A 7 -4.11 18.57 15.57
CA SER A 7 -5.32 17.86 15.16
C SER A 7 -5.10 16.35 15.14
N GLN A 8 -5.78 15.63 16.02
CA GLN A 8 -5.80 14.16 16.04
C GLN A 8 -6.61 13.62 14.85
N VAL A 9 -6.06 12.62 14.13
CA VAL A 9 -6.68 12.01 12.94
C VAL A 9 -7.14 10.58 13.19
N ILE A 10 -6.40 9.80 13.98
CA ILE A 10 -6.72 8.40 14.29
C ILE A 10 -7.10 8.27 15.76
N PHE A 11 -8.24 7.64 16.02
CA PHE A 11 -8.83 7.49 17.35
C PHE A 11 -9.12 6.02 17.64
N ASP A 12 -8.53 5.46 18.70
CA ASP A 12 -8.87 4.12 19.23
C ASP A 12 -9.05 3.07 18.13
N LEU A 13 -8.07 3.01 17.21
CA LEU A 13 -8.09 2.10 16.07
C LEU A 13 -7.42 0.79 16.45
N ASN A 14 -8.17 -0.30 16.33
CA ASN A 14 -7.68 -1.66 16.53
C ASN A 14 -7.83 -2.46 15.23
N MET A 15 -6.72 -2.99 14.71
CA MET A 15 -6.73 -3.84 13.53
C MET A 15 -5.64 -4.91 13.58
N ASN A 16 -5.89 -5.99 12.89
CA ASN A 16 -4.93 -7.07 12.67
C ASN A 16 -4.77 -7.33 11.18
N CYS A 17 -3.55 -7.57 10.75
CA CYS A 17 -3.23 -7.99 9.39
C CYS A 17 -2.74 -9.44 9.40
N ARG A 18 -3.11 -10.22 8.40
CA ARG A 18 -2.61 -11.59 8.21
C ARG A 18 -1.16 -11.56 7.75
N LYS A 19 -0.39 -12.63 8.02
CA LYS A 19 0.99 -12.77 7.54
C LYS A 19 1.11 -12.88 6.02
N VAL A 20 0.05 -13.32 5.35
CA VAL A 20 -0.10 -13.37 3.89
C VAL A 20 -1.53 -13.02 3.52
N GLY A 21 -1.73 -12.50 2.32
CA GLY A 21 -3.04 -12.08 1.86
C GLY A 21 -3.20 -10.57 1.81
N ILE A 22 -4.34 -10.11 1.31
CA ILE A 22 -4.68 -8.69 1.20
C ILE A 22 -5.69 -8.31 2.29
N THR A 23 -5.35 -7.31 3.08
CA THR A 23 -6.25 -6.61 3.99
C THR A 23 -6.59 -5.25 3.39
N ALA A 24 -7.85 -5.05 3.02
CA ALA A 24 -8.31 -3.78 2.47
C ALA A 24 -8.68 -2.79 3.59
N ILE A 25 -8.37 -1.52 3.37
CA ILE A 25 -8.82 -0.40 4.19
C ILE A 25 -9.66 0.51 3.30
N LEU A 26 -10.94 0.56 3.59
CA LEU A 26 -11.95 1.33 2.90
C LEU A 26 -12.37 2.52 3.76
N GLY A 27 -12.94 3.53 3.14
CA GLY A 27 -13.46 4.69 3.83
C GLY A 27 -13.47 5.92 2.93
N ARG A 28 -14.22 6.92 3.33
CA ARG A 28 -14.32 8.20 2.61
C ARG A 28 -13.01 8.97 2.64
N ASN A 29 -12.90 9.98 1.77
CA ASN A 29 -11.77 10.91 1.82
C ASN A 29 -11.74 11.62 3.18
N GLY A 30 -10.56 11.76 3.76
CA GLY A 30 -10.39 12.30 5.10
C GLY A 30 -10.68 11.33 6.25
N ALA A 31 -11.03 10.06 6.00
CA ALA A 31 -11.27 9.07 7.06
C ALA A 31 -10.00 8.66 7.83
N GLY A 32 -8.80 9.07 7.37
CA GLY A 32 -7.53 8.77 8.04
C GLY A 32 -6.76 7.59 7.44
N LYS A 33 -7.17 7.06 6.27
CA LYS A 33 -6.56 5.87 5.65
C LYS A 33 -5.06 6.04 5.34
N SER A 34 -4.69 7.10 4.60
CA SER A 34 -3.28 7.40 4.28
C SER A 34 -2.46 7.70 5.53
N THR A 35 -3.05 8.39 6.51
CA THR A 35 -2.42 8.64 7.81
C THR A 35 -2.10 7.33 8.53
N LEU A 36 -3.01 6.34 8.48
CA LEU A 36 -2.76 5.03 9.05
C LEU A 36 -1.58 4.32 8.36
N LEU A 37 -1.53 4.32 7.01
CA LEU A 37 -0.39 3.74 6.29
C LEU A 37 0.93 4.43 6.62
N LYS A 38 0.94 5.76 6.66
CA LYS A 38 2.12 6.56 7.05
C LYS A 38 2.57 6.28 8.49
N THR A 39 1.63 6.02 9.40
CA THR A 39 1.93 5.62 10.76
C THR A 39 2.54 4.22 10.82
N ILE A 40 2.01 3.26 10.04
CA ILE A 40 2.56 1.91 9.96
C ILE A 40 3.94 1.91 9.29
N SER A 41 4.15 2.72 8.24
CA SER A 41 5.45 2.84 7.56
C SER A 41 6.52 3.53 8.41
N GLY A 42 6.14 4.29 9.44
CA GLY A 42 7.05 5.08 10.26
C GLY A 42 7.37 6.48 9.69
N GLU A 43 6.72 6.89 8.59
CA GLU A 43 6.80 8.27 8.07
C GLU A 43 6.22 9.26 9.07
N VAL A 44 5.27 8.78 9.86
CA VAL A 44 4.54 9.57 10.84
C VAL A 44 4.59 8.88 12.20
N SER A 45 4.99 9.63 13.24
CA SER A 45 5.02 9.14 14.62
C SER A 45 3.62 9.16 15.25
N TYR A 46 3.40 8.34 16.27
CA TYR A 46 2.18 8.31 17.07
C TYR A 46 2.48 8.45 18.56
N SER A 47 1.60 9.13 19.29
CA SER A 47 1.79 9.43 20.70
C SER A 47 1.34 8.28 21.62
N GLU A 48 0.21 7.64 21.30
CA GLU A 48 -0.42 6.61 22.11
C GLU A 48 -0.72 5.34 21.30
N GLY A 49 -0.92 4.24 22.00
CA GLY A 49 -1.13 2.93 21.40
C GLY A 49 0.17 2.22 21.03
N GLN A 50 0.07 1.14 20.28
CA GLN A 50 1.20 0.32 19.86
C GLN A 50 0.97 -0.23 18.44
N ILE A 51 2.05 -0.40 17.70
CA ILE A 51 2.09 -1.14 16.44
C ILE A 51 3.09 -2.26 16.63
N ILE A 52 2.60 -3.50 16.54
CA ILE A 52 3.42 -4.70 16.64
C ILE A 52 3.63 -5.25 15.24
N TYR A 53 4.87 -5.32 14.79
CA TYR A 53 5.27 -5.92 13.54
C TYR A 53 6.27 -7.05 13.79
N ASP A 54 5.94 -8.25 13.32
CA ASP A 54 6.76 -9.47 13.52
C ASP A 54 7.13 -9.71 15.00
N GLY A 55 6.14 -9.50 15.90
CA GLY A 55 6.28 -9.67 17.35
C GLY A 55 7.01 -8.56 18.10
N ILE A 56 7.43 -7.49 17.42
CA ILE A 56 8.20 -6.38 18.00
C ILE A 56 7.38 -5.08 17.88
N GLU A 57 7.33 -4.31 18.98
CA GLU A 57 6.74 -2.97 18.98
C GLU A 57 7.63 -2.00 18.19
N THR A 58 7.00 -1.24 17.29
CA THR A 58 7.73 -0.37 16.33
C THR A 58 7.74 1.11 16.74
N LYS A 59 7.30 1.47 17.95
CA LYS A 59 7.04 2.86 18.36
C LYS A 59 8.23 3.80 18.16
N PHE A 60 9.43 3.31 18.39
CA PHE A 60 10.66 4.13 18.31
C PHE A 60 11.46 3.85 17.03
N GLU A 61 10.91 3.06 16.10
CA GLU A 61 11.55 2.79 14.83
C GLU A 61 11.19 3.85 13.80
N SER A 62 12.22 4.41 13.18
CA SER A 62 12.09 5.30 12.03
C SER A 62 11.66 4.55 10.76
N GLN A 63 11.27 5.27 9.73
CA GLN A 63 10.82 4.68 8.46
C GLN A 63 11.90 3.79 7.80
N ASP A 64 13.16 4.22 7.85
CA ASP A 64 14.29 3.46 7.31
C ASP A 64 14.50 2.12 8.05
N ILE A 65 14.38 2.11 9.37
CA ILE A 65 14.45 0.86 10.17
C ILE A 65 13.32 -0.07 9.78
N ARG A 66 12.09 0.42 9.68
CA ARG A 66 10.93 -0.40 9.28
C ARG A 66 11.07 -0.92 7.85
N CYS A 67 11.61 -0.11 6.94
CA CYS A 67 11.94 -0.54 5.58
C CYS A 67 12.95 -1.70 5.59
N LEU A 68 14.04 -1.59 6.34
CA LEU A 68 15.04 -2.65 6.50
C LEU A 68 14.48 -3.94 7.13
N ARG A 69 13.41 -3.82 7.94
CA ARG A 69 12.69 -4.97 8.50
C ARG A 69 11.69 -5.60 7.53
N GLY A 70 11.50 -5.00 6.35
CA GLY A 70 10.64 -5.52 5.30
C GLY A 70 9.25 -4.92 5.25
N ILE A 71 9.07 -3.65 5.67
CA ILE A 71 7.85 -2.89 5.42
C ILE A 71 8.07 -2.02 4.18
N GLY A 72 7.45 -2.38 3.05
CA GLY A 72 7.42 -1.58 1.83
C GLY A 72 6.24 -0.62 1.84
N TYR A 73 6.42 0.60 1.34
CA TYR A 73 5.35 1.59 1.23
C TYR A 73 5.32 2.24 -0.15
N VAL A 74 4.17 2.24 -0.79
CA VAL A 74 3.88 2.92 -2.05
C VAL A 74 2.84 3.99 -1.76
N PRO A 75 3.23 5.28 -1.74
CA PRO A 75 2.32 6.39 -1.49
C PRO A 75 1.40 6.66 -2.69
N GLN A 76 0.30 7.37 -2.44
CA GLN A 76 -0.66 7.78 -3.46
C GLN A 76 -0.02 8.67 -4.52
N GLU A 77 0.79 9.66 -4.11
CA GLU A 77 1.47 10.63 -4.97
C GLU A 77 2.99 10.56 -4.82
N ASN A 78 3.71 11.12 -5.80
CA ASN A 78 5.18 11.22 -5.80
C ASN A 78 5.89 9.87 -5.58
N ALA A 79 5.25 8.79 -6.01
CA ALA A 79 5.74 7.44 -5.77
C ALA A 79 6.97 7.05 -6.62
N VAL A 80 7.37 7.88 -7.61
CA VAL A 80 8.54 7.66 -8.48
C VAL A 80 9.41 8.92 -8.59
N PHE A 81 10.70 8.73 -8.84
CA PHE A 81 11.63 9.83 -9.14
C PHE A 81 11.54 10.18 -10.62
N GLY A 82 10.78 11.22 -10.99
CA GLY A 82 10.43 11.54 -12.34
C GLY A 82 11.63 11.90 -13.25
N SER A 83 12.70 12.47 -12.68
CA SER A 83 13.94 12.83 -13.38
C SER A 83 14.85 11.63 -13.67
N LEU A 84 14.66 10.52 -12.96
CA LEU A 84 15.40 9.29 -13.18
C LEU A 84 14.70 8.41 -14.22
N THR A 85 15.47 7.55 -14.87
CA THR A 85 14.95 6.51 -15.76
C THR A 85 14.18 5.44 -14.97
N VAL A 86 13.41 4.61 -15.68
CA VAL A 86 12.75 3.42 -15.09
C VAL A 86 13.78 2.51 -14.43
N HIS A 87 14.88 2.23 -15.14
CA HIS A 87 15.97 1.39 -14.64
C HIS A 87 16.58 1.94 -13.33
N GLU A 88 16.90 3.23 -13.30
CA GLU A 88 17.45 3.87 -12.09
C GLU A 88 16.46 3.86 -10.93
N ASN A 89 15.16 4.10 -11.19
CA ASN A 89 14.12 3.95 -10.17
C ASN A 89 14.08 2.53 -9.59
N LEU A 90 14.19 1.50 -10.43
CA LEU A 90 14.20 0.10 -9.98
C LEU A 90 15.43 -0.19 -9.12
N LEU A 91 16.63 0.23 -9.55
CA LEU A 91 17.86 0.02 -8.77
C LEU A 91 17.78 0.60 -7.36
N LEU A 92 17.13 1.76 -7.20
CA LEU A 92 16.92 2.37 -5.88
C LEU A 92 16.08 1.49 -4.95
N GLY A 93 15.17 0.66 -5.50
CA GLY A 93 14.35 -0.26 -4.71
C GLY A 93 15.17 -1.33 -3.97
N GLY A 94 16.27 -1.76 -4.56
CA GLY A 94 17.15 -2.78 -4.00
C GLY A 94 18.37 -2.23 -3.24
N ILE A 95 18.52 -0.90 -3.10
CA ILE A 95 19.75 -0.28 -2.56
C ILE A 95 20.08 -0.71 -1.13
N SER A 96 19.06 -1.05 -0.35
CA SER A 96 19.23 -1.51 1.04
C SER A 96 19.59 -3.00 1.17
N LEU A 97 19.55 -3.76 0.08
CA LEU A 97 19.88 -5.18 0.08
C LEU A 97 21.40 -5.36 0.06
N LYS A 98 21.89 -6.35 0.81
CA LYS A 98 23.31 -6.76 0.78
C LYS A 98 23.69 -7.49 -0.52
N GLU A 99 22.71 -8.01 -1.24
CA GLU A 99 22.86 -8.77 -2.47
C GLU A 99 22.62 -7.88 -3.69
N LYS A 100 23.14 -8.29 -4.84
CA LYS A 100 22.87 -7.61 -6.11
C LYS A 100 21.36 -7.62 -6.38
N CYS A 101 20.82 -6.43 -6.65
CA CYS A 101 19.41 -6.27 -7.00
C CYS A 101 19.16 -6.89 -8.39
N ASP A 102 18.29 -7.89 -8.45
CA ASP A 102 17.83 -8.48 -9.69
C ASP A 102 16.49 -7.86 -10.09
N ILE A 103 16.53 -6.96 -11.08
CA ILE A 103 15.32 -6.27 -11.55
C ILE A 103 14.42 -7.15 -12.42
N ASP A 104 14.93 -8.25 -12.98
CA ASP A 104 14.16 -9.12 -13.87
C ASP A 104 12.98 -9.75 -13.11
N VAL A 105 13.15 -10.01 -11.82
CA VAL A 105 12.07 -10.53 -10.94
C VAL A 105 10.82 -9.66 -10.97
N VAL A 106 10.96 -8.33 -10.99
CA VAL A 106 9.80 -7.43 -11.02
C VAL A 106 9.34 -7.15 -12.44
N LEU A 107 10.21 -7.26 -13.44
CA LEU A 107 9.85 -7.13 -14.84
C LEU A 107 8.98 -8.31 -15.32
N ASP A 108 9.09 -9.47 -14.69
CA ASP A 108 8.19 -10.61 -14.92
C ASP A 108 6.75 -10.32 -14.45
N TYR A 109 6.58 -9.50 -13.41
CA TYR A 109 5.26 -9.03 -12.99
C TYR A 109 4.74 -7.90 -13.89
N PHE A 110 5.60 -7.00 -14.35
CA PHE A 110 5.26 -5.81 -15.14
C PHE A 110 6.06 -5.73 -16.45
N PRO A 111 5.80 -6.61 -17.45
CA PRO A 111 6.59 -6.70 -18.69
C PRO A 111 6.64 -5.38 -19.49
N LYS A 112 5.61 -4.53 -19.35
CA LYS A 112 5.58 -3.21 -20.02
C LYS A 112 6.75 -2.31 -19.62
N LEU A 113 7.27 -2.45 -18.40
CA LEU A 113 8.39 -1.66 -17.91
C LEU A 113 9.72 -2.06 -18.58
N SER A 114 9.87 -3.32 -19.00
CA SER A 114 11.09 -3.80 -19.66
C SER A 114 11.39 -3.04 -20.97
N GLN A 115 10.33 -2.63 -21.70
CA GLN A 115 10.45 -1.88 -22.94
C GLN A 115 10.79 -0.39 -22.72
N ARG A 116 10.76 0.07 -21.48
CA ARG A 116 10.89 1.49 -21.09
C ARG A 116 12.05 1.77 -20.15
N LEU A 117 12.96 0.81 -19.95
CA LEU A 117 14.04 0.92 -18.95
C LEU A 117 14.86 2.21 -19.04
N ASN A 118 15.12 2.69 -20.26
CA ASN A 118 15.88 3.91 -20.49
C ASN A 118 15.03 5.19 -20.55
N GLN A 119 13.69 5.06 -20.40
CA GLN A 119 12.78 6.21 -20.44
C GLN A 119 12.73 6.88 -19.04
N GLN A 120 12.66 8.23 -19.03
CA GLN A 120 12.47 8.97 -17.79
C GLN A 120 11.08 8.66 -17.17
N ALA A 121 11.06 8.34 -15.89
CA ALA A 121 9.84 7.92 -15.18
C ALA A 121 8.75 9.02 -15.18
N GLY A 122 9.12 10.29 -15.22
CA GLY A 122 8.18 11.40 -15.32
C GLY A 122 7.36 11.43 -16.60
N THR A 123 7.84 10.78 -17.69
CA THR A 123 7.16 10.73 -19.00
C THR A 123 6.27 9.50 -19.16
N LEU A 124 6.24 8.60 -18.19
CA LEU A 124 5.36 7.44 -18.17
C LEU A 124 3.89 7.86 -17.98
N SER A 125 2.97 7.02 -18.44
CA SER A 125 1.55 7.15 -18.09
C SER A 125 1.32 6.99 -16.57
N GLY A 126 0.18 7.46 -16.07
CA GLY A 126 -0.18 7.29 -14.65
C GLY A 126 -0.09 5.85 -14.18
N GLY A 127 -0.64 4.91 -14.96
CA GLY A 127 -0.60 3.49 -14.66
C GLY A 127 0.81 2.90 -14.66
N GLU A 128 1.65 3.25 -15.65
CA GLU A 128 3.04 2.80 -15.70
C GLU A 128 3.85 3.33 -14.51
N ARG A 129 3.59 4.57 -14.06
CA ARG A 129 4.19 5.10 -12.82
C ARG A 129 3.78 4.32 -11.58
N LYS A 130 2.49 3.93 -11.47
CA LYS A 130 2.02 3.08 -10.36
C LYS A 130 2.69 1.70 -10.39
N MET A 131 2.79 1.07 -11.57
CA MET A 131 3.51 -0.20 -11.75
C MET A 131 4.99 -0.07 -11.34
N LEU A 132 5.67 0.99 -11.77
CA LEU A 132 7.06 1.25 -11.41
C LEU A 132 7.24 1.45 -9.90
N ALA A 133 6.34 2.16 -9.24
CA ALA A 133 6.38 2.37 -7.79
C ALA A 133 6.21 1.07 -7.01
N ILE A 134 5.28 0.21 -7.44
CA ILE A 134 5.08 -1.13 -6.85
C ILE A 134 6.33 -1.98 -7.09
N SER A 135 6.84 -2.05 -8.33
CA SER A 135 8.05 -2.79 -8.70
C SER A 135 9.25 -2.39 -7.84
N ARG A 136 9.46 -1.07 -7.67
CA ARG A 136 10.54 -0.54 -6.83
C ARG A 136 10.40 -1.00 -5.38
N SER A 137 9.19 -0.97 -4.82
CA SER A 137 8.97 -1.43 -3.45
C SER A 137 9.20 -2.95 -3.29
N LEU A 138 8.83 -3.74 -4.30
CA LEU A 138 9.03 -5.20 -4.31
C LEU A 138 10.53 -5.59 -4.33
N LEU A 139 11.37 -4.80 -5.01
CA LEU A 139 12.82 -5.03 -5.04
C LEU A 139 13.47 -4.93 -3.65
N GLY A 140 12.84 -4.23 -2.70
CA GLY A 140 13.22 -4.25 -1.29
C GLY A 140 12.90 -5.56 -0.56
N LYS A 141 12.32 -6.56 -1.25
CA LYS A 141 11.89 -7.86 -0.70
C LYS A 141 11.01 -7.70 0.56
N PRO A 142 9.91 -6.93 0.48
CA PRO A 142 9.08 -6.66 1.65
C PRO A 142 8.36 -7.93 2.12
N LYS A 143 8.12 -8.04 3.43
CA LYS A 143 7.21 -8.99 4.05
C LYS A 143 5.79 -8.40 4.19
N LEU A 144 5.71 -7.08 4.29
CA LEU A 144 4.48 -6.30 4.34
C LEU A 144 4.57 -5.17 3.31
N LEU A 145 3.62 -5.13 2.37
CA LEU A 145 3.50 -4.07 1.37
C LEU A 145 2.29 -3.19 1.69
N LEU A 146 2.53 -1.91 1.86
CA LEU A 146 1.52 -0.88 2.09
C LEU A 146 1.27 -0.14 0.78
N LEU A 147 0.03 -0.14 0.30
CA LEU A 147 -0.36 0.50 -0.96
C LEU A 147 -1.46 1.53 -0.69
N ASP A 148 -1.18 2.78 -1.03
CA ASP A 148 -2.10 3.91 -0.85
C ASP A 148 -2.71 4.31 -2.19
N GLU A 149 -3.94 3.89 -2.44
CA GLU A 149 -4.74 4.15 -3.63
C GLU A 149 -3.98 3.88 -4.95
N PRO A 150 -3.44 2.66 -5.15
CA PRO A 150 -2.59 2.33 -6.30
C PRO A 150 -3.34 2.35 -7.64
N THR A 151 -4.69 2.36 -7.62
CA THR A 151 -5.50 2.37 -8.85
C THR A 151 -6.18 3.71 -9.13
N GLU A 152 -5.95 4.73 -8.29
CA GLU A 152 -6.53 6.06 -8.50
C GLU A 152 -6.00 6.72 -9.78
N GLY A 153 -6.92 7.28 -10.57
CA GLY A 153 -6.59 8.00 -11.80
C GLY A 153 -6.03 7.11 -12.92
N VAL A 154 -6.21 5.80 -12.82
CA VAL A 154 -5.67 4.82 -13.77
C VAL A 154 -6.78 4.23 -14.64
N TRP A 155 -6.48 3.95 -15.90
CA TRP A 155 -7.42 3.32 -16.83
C TRP A 155 -7.76 1.88 -16.42
N VAL A 156 -9.02 1.46 -16.69
CA VAL A 156 -9.59 0.17 -16.21
C VAL A 156 -8.71 -1.05 -16.51
N GLY A 157 -8.14 -1.14 -17.73
CA GLY A 157 -7.28 -2.27 -18.07
C GLY A 157 -6.00 -2.36 -17.23
N VAL A 158 -5.47 -1.23 -16.75
CA VAL A 158 -4.31 -1.20 -15.83
C VAL A 158 -4.75 -1.56 -14.40
N ILE A 159 -5.97 -1.17 -14.00
CA ILE A 159 -6.54 -1.58 -12.72
C ILE A 159 -6.62 -3.11 -12.62
N GLU A 160 -7.11 -3.76 -13.68
CA GLU A 160 -7.20 -5.22 -13.74
C GLU A 160 -5.81 -5.87 -13.66
N GLU A 161 -4.83 -5.34 -14.40
CA GLU A 161 -3.46 -5.83 -14.38
C GLU A 161 -2.83 -5.72 -12.98
N ILE A 162 -2.93 -4.56 -12.33
CA ILE A 162 -2.44 -4.36 -10.96
C ILE A 162 -3.15 -5.33 -10.01
N SER A 163 -4.47 -5.47 -10.11
CA SER A 163 -5.26 -6.35 -9.25
C SER A 163 -4.83 -7.81 -9.33
N GLN A 164 -4.60 -8.33 -10.55
CA GLN A 164 -4.11 -9.70 -10.77
C GLN A 164 -2.73 -9.91 -10.15
N ILE A 165 -1.85 -8.92 -10.28
CA ILE A 165 -0.50 -8.98 -9.71
C ILE A 165 -0.57 -8.95 -8.18
N LEU A 166 -1.40 -8.08 -7.59
CA LEU A 166 -1.58 -8.03 -6.13
C LEU A 166 -2.12 -9.35 -5.58
N GLN A 167 -3.08 -9.98 -6.27
CA GLN A 167 -3.57 -11.32 -5.91
C GLN A 167 -2.48 -12.40 -5.99
N LYS A 168 -1.59 -12.33 -6.99
CA LYS A 168 -0.45 -13.25 -7.11
C LYS A 168 0.54 -13.04 -5.96
N LEU A 169 0.93 -11.80 -5.70
CA LEU A 169 1.86 -11.42 -4.63
C LEU A 169 1.33 -11.78 -3.24
N SER A 170 0.03 -11.65 -3.03
CA SER A 170 -0.61 -11.91 -1.73
C SER A 170 -0.54 -13.37 -1.26
N LYS A 171 -0.12 -14.29 -2.13
CA LYS A 171 0.13 -15.68 -1.74
C LYS A 171 1.39 -15.85 -0.91
N GLU A 172 2.31 -14.90 -0.99
CA GLU A 172 3.64 -14.97 -0.39
C GLU A 172 3.91 -13.85 0.61
N LEU A 173 3.24 -12.69 0.48
CA LEU A 173 3.45 -11.55 1.36
C LEU A 173 2.12 -10.96 1.87
N ALA A 174 2.21 -10.23 2.98
CA ALA A 174 1.09 -9.43 3.49
C ALA A 174 0.96 -8.14 2.69
N ILE A 175 -0.28 -7.76 2.33
CA ILE A 175 -0.58 -6.49 1.68
C ILE A 175 -1.65 -5.76 2.48
N ILE A 176 -1.41 -4.50 2.81
CA ILE A 176 -2.44 -3.57 3.26
C ILE A 176 -2.75 -2.65 2.09
N LEU A 177 -3.98 -2.72 1.60
CA LEU A 177 -4.45 -1.99 0.43
C LEU A 177 -5.47 -0.94 0.85
N VAL A 178 -5.12 0.32 0.75
CA VAL A 178 -6.07 1.44 0.84
C VAL A 178 -6.65 1.68 -0.54
N GLU A 179 -7.98 1.70 -0.66
CA GLU A 179 -8.69 1.95 -1.92
C GLU A 179 -10.00 2.68 -1.70
N GLN A 180 -10.38 3.48 -2.71
CA GLN A 180 -11.70 4.11 -2.77
C GLN A 180 -12.70 3.26 -3.56
N HIS A 181 -12.22 2.47 -4.53
CA HIS A 181 -13.03 1.56 -5.32
C HIS A 181 -13.42 0.34 -4.50
N VAL A 182 -14.54 0.45 -3.77
CA VAL A 182 -15.02 -0.57 -2.81
C VAL A 182 -15.09 -1.95 -3.43
N LYS A 183 -15.73 -2.05 -4.61
CA LYS A 183 -15.88 -3.33 -5.31
C LYS A 183 -14.53 -3.96 -5.59
N LEU A 184 -13.60 -3.20 -6.18
CA LEU A 184 -12.25 -3.67 -6.47
C LEU A 184 -11.55 -4.18 -5.22
N ALA A 185 -11.52 -3.36 -4.16
CA ALA A 185 -10.85 -3.69 -2.92
C ALA A 185 -11.39 -4.99 -2.30
N LEU A 186 -12.72 -5.17 -2.29
CA LEU A 186 -13.35 -6.39 -1.78
C LEU A 186 -13.17 -7.60 -2.71
N ASP A 187 -13.02 -7.39 -4.03
CA ASP A 187 -12.77 -8.47 -4.98
C ASP A 187 -11.36 -9.07 -4.83
N VAL A 188 -10.38 -8.25 -4.47
CA VAL A 188 -8.98 -8.69 -4.36
C VAL A 188 -8.56 -9.06 -2.94
N SER A 189 -9.27 -8.59 -1.91
CA SER A 189 -8.87 -8.78 -0.50
C SER A 189 -9.50 -9.98 0.18
N ASN A 190 -8.84 -10.45 1.24
CA ASN A 190 -9.34 -11.52 2.12
C ASN A 190 -10.18 -10.96 3.27
N TYR A 191 -9.80 -9.79 3.77
CA TYR A 191 -10.41 -9.13 4.90
C TYR A 191 -10.45 -7.63 4.67
N ALA A 192 -11.45 -6.94 5.19
CA ALA A 192 -11.56 -5.50 5.03
C ALA A 192 -11.93 -4.80 6.33
N TYR A 193 -11.39 -3.59 6.47
CA TYR A 193 -11.75 -2.61 7.49
C TYR A 193 -12.35 -1.38 6.80
N VAL A 194 -13.43 -0.87 7.34
CA VAL A 194 -14.03 0.40 6.90
C VAL A 194 -13.72 1.44 7.96
N MET A 195 -13.01 2.48 7.55
CA MET A 195 -12.69 3.61 8.41
C MET A 195 -13.69 4.75 8.21
N ASP A 196 -14.12 5.33 9.31
CA ASP A 196 -14.87 6.59 9.35
C ASP A 196 -14.30 7.49 10.45
N ARG A 197 -13.95 8.72 10.10
CA ARG A 197 -13.43 9.74 11.03
C ARG A 197 -12.35 9.21 11.99
N GLY A 198 -11.36 8.51 11.44
CA GLY A 198 -10.22 7.99 12.19
C GLY A 198 -10.49 6.75 13.05
N ARG A 199 -11.65 6.12 12.94
CA ARG A 199 -12.04 4.91 13.67
C ARG A 199 -12.39 3.77 12.73
N VAL A 200 -12.34 2.53 13.21
CA VAL A 200 -12.91 1.38 12.51
C VAL A 200 -14.43 1.35 12.78
N ALA A 201 -15.23 1.61 11.75
CA ALA A 201 -16.68 1.60 11.80
C ALA A 201 -17.26 0.20 11.52
N MET A 202 -16.56 -0.61 10.71
CA MET A 202 -16.96 -1.96 10.33
C MET A 202 -15.72 -2.75 9.90
N HIS A 203 -15.71 -4.06 10.12
CA HIS A 203 -14.69 -4.95 9.58
C HIS A 203 -15.22 -6.37 9.39
N GLY A 204 -14.60 -7.14 8.53
CA GLY A 204 -15.00 -8.53 8.30
C GLY A 204 -14.33 -9.17 7.09
N ASP A 205 -14.73 -10.39 6.82
CA ASP A 205 -14.36 -11.12 5.61
C ASP A 205 -14.88 -10.38 4.38
N SER A 206 -14.01 -10.13 3.41
CA SER A 206 -14.34 -9.31 2.24
C SER A 206 -15.51 -9.85 1.42
N ILE A 207 -15.61 -11.16 1.29
CA ILE A 207 -16.70 -11.81 0.54
C ILE A 207 -18.06 -11.51 1.22
N LYS A 208 -18.11 -11.60 2.55
CA LYS A 208 -19.34 -11.36 3.31
C LYS A 208 -19.73 -9.89 3.34
N MET A 209 -18.74 -8.99 3.23
CA MET A 209 -18.99 -7.54 3.26
C MET A 209 -19.56 -7.01 1.95
N LYS A 210 -19.39 -7.69 0.81
CA LYS A 210 -19.86 -7.22 -0.50
C LYS A 210 -21.36 -6.91 -0.54
N ASP A 211 -22.14 -7.74 0.14
CA ASP A 211 -23.61 -7.67 0.13
C ASP A 211 -24.19 -7.05 1.41
N ASP A 212 -23.34 -6.50 2.28
CA ASP A 212 -23.81 -5.90 3.54
C ASP A 212 -24.38 -4.49 3.32
N PRO A 213 -25.68 -4.26 3.56
CA PRO A 213 -26.29 -2.94 3.38
C PRO A 213 -25.65 -1.84 4.24
N LYS A 214 -25.02 -2.19 5.36
CA LYS A 214 -24.33 -1.27 6.26
C LYS A 214 -23.10 -0.67 5.59
N LEU A 215 -22.39 -1.46 4.76
CA LEU A 215 -21.24 -0.99 4.01
C LEU A 215 -21.62 0.18 3.09
N LEU A 216 -22.70 0.04 2.33
CA LEU A 216 -23.16 1.09 1.43
C LEU A 216 -23.52 2.38 2.18
N LYS A 217 -24.14 2.27 3.38
CA LYS A 217 -24.45 3.44 4.21
C LYS A 217 -23.21 4.16 4.75
N LEU A 218 -22.15 3.41 5.09
CA LEU A 218 -20.90 4.00 5.59
C LEU A 218 -20.09 4.70 4.50
N LEU A 219 -20.22 4.25 3.26
CA LEU A 219 -19.45 4.76 2.11
C LEU A 219 -20.25 5.69 1.21
N ALA A 220 -21.56 5.79 1.40
CA ALA A 220 -22.41 6.76 0.68
C ALA A 220 -21.94 8.20 0.99
N PRO A 221 -22.00 9.11 -0.02
CA PRO A 221 -21.58 10.49 0.13
C PRO A 221 -22.39 11.27 1.16
#